data_7f7df340fdc9359dad1038d2c65360c3
#
_entry.id   7f7df340fdc9359dad1038d2c65360c3
#
_cell.length_a   1.000
_cell.length_b   1.000
_cell.length_c   1.000
_cell.angle_alpha   90.00
_cell.angle_beta   90.00
_cell.angle_gamma   90.00
#
_symmetry.space_group_name_H-M   'P 1'
#
loop_
_entity.id
_entity.type
_entity.pdbx_description
1 polymer ?
#
loop_
_entity_poly.entity_id
_entity_poly.type
_entity_poly.pdbx_seq_one_letter_code
_entity_poly.pdbx_strand_id
1 'polypeptide(L)'
;MKTTRNVYKFANKRIEKMNYLLSVPELVRDGLPLIVALHGAGERGDDFDKISVHGISKYVLGGMELDAIVLSPQCPCDFIWNHLSFELMELIEHIVVEYNVDRNRITLTGLSMGGYGTWEMAMTFPGYFAAIAPVCGGGVSWCVTRIGKTPVWAFHGDADTTVPPVNSIEMCDRLTGAGGNVRLTIFHGVGHNSWEPAYEHTKVIQWLLESKK
;
A
#
# COMPACT_ATOMS: atom_id res chain seq x y z
N MET A 1 -17.16 1.40 9.63
CA MET A 1 -16.29 2.57 9.26
C MET A 1 -17.07 3.57 8.42
N LYS A 2 -16.74 4.87 8.54
CA LYS A 2 -17.28 5.94 7.67
C LYS A 2 -16.24 6.29 6.61
N THR A 3 -16.60 6.24 5.33
CA THR A 3 -15.71 6.59 4.22
C THR A 3 -16.12 7.92 3.60
N THR A 4 -15.15 8.79 3.37
CA THR A 4 -15.31 10.10 2.73
C THR A 4 -14.50 10.20 1.45
N ARG A 5 -14.99 11.00 0.48
CA ARG A 5 -14.28 11.36 -0.76
C ARG A 5 -13.62 12.72 -0.56
N ASN A 6 -12.33 12.79 -0.76
CA ASN A 6 -11.54 13.97 -0.44
C ASN A 6 -10.58 14.31 -1.59
N VAL A 7 -10.12 15.55 -1.62
CA VAL A 7 -9.11 16.03 -2.57
C VAL A 7 -8.03 16.77 -1.80
N TYR A 8 -6.80 16.31 -1.88
CA TYR A 8 -5.64 17.03 -1.36
C TYR A 8 -5.04 17.90 -2.47
N LYS A 9 -4.70 19.16 -2.14
CA LYS A 9 -4.07 20.10 -3.07
C LYS A 9 -2.62 20.32 -2.67
N PHE A 10 -1.73 20.19 -3.65
CA PHE A 10 -0.29 20.37 -3.47
C PHE A 10 0.14 21.80 -3.86
N ALA A 11 1.17 22.29 -3.19
CA ALA A 11 1.84 23.53 -3.57
C ALA A 11 3.19 23.20 -4.24
N ASN A 12 3.37 23.67 -5.49
CA ASN A 12 4.63 23.53 -6.23
C ASN A 12 5.16 22.09 -6.38
N LYS A 13 4.26 21.14 -6.67
CA LYS A 13 4.58 19.74 -6.93
C LYS A 13 4.32 19.36 -8.39
N ARG A 14 4.64 18.10 -8.75
CA ARG A 14 4.39 17.55 -10.09
C ARG A 14 2.93 17.49 -10.47
N ILE A 15 2.06 17.37 -9.47
CA ILE A 15 0.60 17.37 -9.60
C ILE A 15 0.00 18.44 -8.70
N GLU A 16 -1.12 19.00 -9.12
CA GLU A 16 -1.83 20.03 -8.36
C GLU A 16 -2.71 19.45 -7.26
N LYS A 17 -3.24 18.26 -7.50
CA LYS A 17 -4.18 17.60 -6.58
C LYS A 17 -4.09 16.07 -6.67
N MET A 18 -4.51 15.41 -5.60
CA MET A 18 -4.72 13.96 -5.54
C MET A 18 -6.07 13.68 -4.85
N ASN A 19 -6.92 12.93 -5.53
CA ASN A 19 -8.14 12.40 -4.92
C ASN A 19 -7.80 11.26 -3.97
N TYR A 20 -8.57 11.09 -2.91
CA TYR A 20 -8.44 9.95 -2.02
C TYR A 20 -9.75 9.60 -1.31
N LEU A 21 -9.92 8.33 -1.01
CA LEU A 21 -10.90 7.87 -0.02
C LEU A 21 -10.23 7.80 1.34
N LEU A 22 -10.92 8.29 2.35
CA LEU A 22 -10.50 8.17 3.74
C LEU A 22 -11.60 7.46 4.52
N SER A 23 -11.25 6.28 5.03
CA SER A 23 -12.15 5.49 5.86
C SER A 23 -11.67 5.54 7.31
N VAL A 24 -12.54 5.99 8.20
CA VAL A 24 -12.25 6.12 9.63
C VAL A 24 -13.23 5.23 10.42
N PRO A 25 -12.82 4.66 11.57
CA PRO A 25 -13.73 3.93 12.44
C PRO A 25 -14.82 4.88 12.97
N GLU A 26 -15.95 4.33 13.44
CA GLU A 26 -17.02 5.16 14.02
C GLU A 26 -16.54 5.95 15.24
N LEU A 27 -15.71 5.33 16.07
CA LEU A 27 -15.07 5.98 17.20
C LEU A 27 -13.63 6.40 16.83
N VAL A 28 -13.47 7.64 16.40
CA VAL A 28 -12.15 8.24 16.15
C VAL A 28 -11.50 8.60 17.49
N ARG A 29 -10.26 8.19 17.68
CA ARG A 29 -9.44 8.51 18.85
C ARG A 29 -8.00 8.76 18.44
N ASP A 30 -7.24 9.41 19.30
CA ASP A 30 -5.81 9.60 19.11
C ASP A 30 -5.05 8.26 19.09
N GLY A 31 -4.00 8.21 18.30
CA GLY A 31 -3.12 7.06 18.24
C GLY A 31 -3.68 5.85 17.47
N LEU A 32 -4.69 6.06 16.60
CA LEU A 32 -5.13 5.01 15.66
C LEU A 32 -4.00 4.64 14.71
N PRO A 33 -3.91 3.36 14.27
CA PRO A 33 -3.04 2.98 13.18
C PRO A 33 -3.53 3.54 11.85
N LEU A 34 -2.61 3.67 10.90
CA LEU A 34 -2.91 4.05 9.51
C LEU A 34 -2.49 2.95 8.55
N ILE A 35 -3.41 2.50 7.72
CA ILE A 35 -3.11 1.67 6.56
C ILE A 35 -3.21 2.53 5.30
N VAL A 36 -2.12 2.64 4.54
CA VAL A 36 -2.12 3.25 3.22
C VAL A 36 -2.30 2.16 2.17
N ALA A 37 -3.28 2.30 1.28
CA ALA A 37 -3.66 1.29 0.29
C ALA A 37 -3.54 1.83 -1.14
N LEU A 38 -2.57 1.34 -1.91
CA LEU A 38 -2.30 1.77 -3.27
C LEU A 38 -2.97 0.84 -4.29
N HIS A 39 -3.79 1.42 -5.16
CA HIS A 39 -4.48 0.71 -6.23
C HIS A 39 -3.57 0.36 -7.43
N GLY A 40 -4.05 -0.47 -8.35
CA GLY A 40 -3.39 -0.84 -9.58
C GLY A 40 -3.51 0.20 -10.70
N ALA A 41 -3.02 -0.14 -11.89
CA ALA A 41 -3.01 0.78 -13.03
C ALA A 41 -4.40 1.10 -13.59
N GLY A 42 -5.37 0.18 -13.43
CA GLY A 42 -6.74 0.33 -13.94
C GLY A 42 -7.56 1.37 -13.20
N GLU A 43 -7.21 1.67 -11.96
CA GLU A 43 -7.96 2.57 -11.08
C GLU A 43 -7.45 4.02 -11.11
N ARG A 44 -6.46 4.33 -11.98
CA ARG A 44 -5.95 5.69 -12.18
C ARG A 44 -7.03 6.65 -12.68
N GLY A 45 -6.85 7.92 -12.38
CA GLY A 45 -7.71 9.01 -12.90
C GLY A 45 -8.23 9.93 -11.81
N ASP A 46 -9.49 10.35 -11.99
CA ASP A 46 -10.21 11.28 -11.12
C ASP A 46 -11.61 10.78 -10.69
N ASP A 47 -11.92 9.54 -11.02
CA ASP A 47 -13.17 8.86 -10.65
C ASP A 47 -12.99 8.11 -9.32
N PHE A 48 -13.59 8.62 -8.25
CA PHE A 48 -13.52 8.05 -6.91
C PHE A 48 -14.02 6.61 -6.82
N ASP A 49 -14.98 6.20 -7.66
CA ASP A 49 -15.56 4.86 -7.61
C ASP A 49 -14.54 3.79 -8.03
N LYS A 50 -13.55 4.17 -8.85
CA LYS A 50 -12.46 3.28 -9.23
C LYS A 50 -11.55 2.90 -8.08
N ILE A 51 -11.31 3.81 -7.10
CA ILE A 51 -10.37 3.57 -6.00
C ILE A 51 -10.71 2.31 -5.21
N SER A 52 -11.99 1.96 -5.15
CA SER A 52 -12.52 0.86 -4.34
C SER A 52 -12.87 -0.41 -5.12
N VAL A 53 -12.46 -0.50 -6.39
CA VAL A 53 -12.74 -1.70 -7.20
C VAL A 53 -11.97 -2.92 -6.68
N HIS A 54 -10.76 -2.71 -6.16
CA HIS A 54 -9.88 -3.75 -5.65
C HIS A 54 -9.21 -3.36 -4.32
N GLY A 55 -8.52 -4.32 -3.70
CA GLY A 55 -7.72 -4.11 -2.50
C GLY A 55 -8.53 -3.85 -1.22
N ILE A 56 -7.88 -3.33 -0.19
CA ILE A 56 -8.51 -3.10 1.14
C ILE A 56 -9.71 -2.17 1.05
N SER A 57 -9.66 -1.16 0.16
CA SER A 57 -10.75 -0.19 -0.03
C SER A 57 -12.08 -0.87 -0.42
N LYS A 58 -12.00 -1.92 -1.28
CA LYS A 58 -13.16 -2.74 -1.66
C LYS A 58 -13.83 -3.38 -0.43
N TYR A 59 -13.01 -3.97 0.45
CA TYR A 59 -13.53 -4.67 1.63
C TYR A 59 -14.11 -3.71 2.67
N VAL A 60 -13.45 -2.57 2.89
CA VAL A 60 -13.93 -1.54 3.82
C VAL A 60 -15.27 -0.96 3.35
N LEU A 61 -15.41 -0.61 2.06
CA LEU A 61 -16.68 -0.16 1.50
C LEU A 61 -17.73 -1.27 1.47
N GLY A 62 -17.31 -2.53 1.39
CA GLY A 62 -18.18 -3.71 1.53
C GLY A 62 -18.61 -4.02 2.96
N GLY A 63 -18.26 -3.18 3.94
CA GLY A 63 -18.69 -3.32 5.34
C GLY A 63 -17.65 -3.92 6.28
N MET A 64 -16.41 -4.11 5.84
CA MET A 64 -15.34 -4.54 6.76
C MET A 64 -15.04 -3.42 7.78
N GLU A 65 -15.12 -3.73 9.06
CA GLU A 65 -14.78 -2.82 10.15
C GLU A 65 -13.33 -3.04 10.61
N LEU A 66 -12.56 -1.97 10.65
CA LEU A 66 -11.17 -1.96 11.10
C LEU A 66 -10.98 -0.90 12.19
N ASP A 67 -10.24 -1.23 13.23
CA ASP A 67 -9.80 -0.27 14.26
C ASP A 67 -8.54 0.50 13.79
N ALA A 68 -8.66 1.11 12.62
CA ALA A 68 -7.61 1.84 11.92
C ALA A 68 -8.20 2.88 10.97
N ILE A 69 -7.41 3.86 10.61
CA ILE A 69 -7.67 4.74 9.47
C ILE A 69 -7.15 4.04 8.21
N VAL A 70 -7.93 4.08 7.13
CA VAL A 70 -7.50 3.58 5.81
C VAL A 70 -7.47 4.74 4.83
N LEU A 71 -6.28 5.06 4.33
CA LEU A 71 -6.04 6.06 3.29
C LEU A 71 -5.86 5.36 1.95
N SER A 72 -6.75 5.64 1.01
CA SER A 72 -6.72 5.08 -0.35
C SER A 72 -6.63 6.22 -1.36
N PRO A 73 -5.42 6.67 -1.72
CA PRO A 73 -5.22 7.73 -2.70
C PRO A 73 -5.48 7.24 -4.13
N GLN A 74 -5.77 8.17 -5.06
CA GLN A 74 -5.92 7.90 -6.48
C GLN A 74 -4.76 8.52 -7.28
N CYS A 75 -4.01 7.67 -7.95
CA CYS A 75 -2.95 8.08 -8.86
C CYS A 75 -3.58 8.71 -10.12
N PRO A 76 -3.17 9.91 -10.55
CA PRO A 76 -3.63 10.51 -11.80
C PRO A 76 -3.27 9.66 -13.02
N CYS A 77 -4.02 9.81 -14.13
CA CYS A 77 -3.87 9.00 -15.35
C CYS A 77 -2.45 9.00 -15.92
N ASP A 78 -1.78 10.17 -15.92
CA ASP A 78 -0.48 10.37 -16.56
C ASP A 78 0.71 9.94 -15.70
N PHE A 79 0.44 9.36 -14.51
CA PHE A 79 1.46 8.99 -13.54
C PHE A 79 1.37 7.53 -13.13
N ILE A 80 2.43 7.08 -12.49
CA ILE A 80 2.50 5.85 -11.69
C ILE A 80 2.97 6.22 -10.28
N TRP A 81 2.74 5.35 -9.29
CA TRP A 81 3.10 5.63 -7.90
C TRP A 81 4.57 5.97 -7.69
N ASN A 82 5.48 5.34 -8.45
CA ASN A 82 6.92 5.59 -8.39
C ASN A 82 7.32 7.03 -8.76
N HIS A 83 6.49 7.72 -9.54
CA HIS A 83 6.72 9.13 -9.88
C HIS A 83 6.26 10.10 -8.78
N LEU A 84 5.40 9.65 -7.88
CA LEU A 84 4.67 10.49 -6.93
C LEU A 84 5.02 10.21 -5.46
N SER A 85 6.19 9.60 -5.20
CA SER A 85 6.57 9.18 -3.83
C SER A 85 6.56 10.34 -2.83
N PHE A 86 6.99 11.53 -3.22
CA PHE A 86 7.03 12.70 -2.35
C PHE A 86 5.65 13.33 -2.16
N GLU A 87 4.83 13.38 -3.21
CA GLU A 87 3.44 13.84 -3.15
C GLU A 87 2.59 12.89 -2.27
N LEU A 88 2.79 11.59 -2.45
CA LEU A 88 2.12 10.58 -1.63
C LEU A 88 2.54 10.70 -0.15
N MET A 89 3.82 10.91 0.13
CA MET A 89 4.30 11.11 1.49
C MET A 89 3.72 12.38 2.13
N GLU A 90 3.60 13.47 1.37
CA GLU A 90 2.99 14.71 1.85
C GLU A 90 1.52 14.50 2.24
N LEU A 91 0.75 13.76 1.41
CA LEU A 91 -0.62 13.40 1.74
C LEU A 91 -0.70 12.50 2.98
N ILE A 92 0.20 11.51 3.10
CA ILE A 92 0.27 10.63 4.28
C ILE A 92 0.53 11.47 5.55
N GLU A 93 1.50 12.38 5.52
CA GLU A 93 1.83 13.25 6.66
C GLU A 93 0.69 14.20 7.02
N HIS A 94 -0.06 14.70 6.03
CA HIS A 94 -1.26 15.47 6.28
C HIS A 94 -2.28 14.66 7.10
N ILE A 95 -2.59 13.43 6.71
CA ILE A 95 -3.50 12.55 7.45
C ILE A 95 -2.95 12.19 8.84
N VAL A 96 -1.65 11.94 8.94
CA VAL A 96 -0.99 11.62 10.22
C VAL A 96 -1.18 12.76 11.23
N VAL A 97 -1.05 14.01 10.79
CA VAL A 97 -1.22 15.19 11.63
C VAL A 97 -2.70 15.44 11.94
N GLU A 98 -3.57 15.39 10.92
CA GLU A 98 -5.00 15.70 11.05
C GLU A 98 -5.71 14.74 12.03
N TYR A 99 -5.34 13.45 12.02
CA TYR A 99 -5.97 12.41 12.84
C TYR A 99 -5.13 11.97 14.03
N ASN A 100 -4.02 12.64 14.33
CA ASN A 100 -3.10 12.27 15.40
C ASN A 100 -2.76 10.76 15.41
N VAL A 101 -2.36 10.24 14.23
CA VAL A 101 -2.04 8.82 14.00
C VAL A 101 -0.83 8.38 14.85
N ASP A 102 -0.83 7.15 15.36
CA ASP A 102 0.38 6.54 15.96
C ASP A 102 1.46 6.33 14.87
N ARG A 103 2.48 7.16 14.87
CA ARG A 103 3.59 7.12 13.91
C ARG A 103 4.37 5.80 13.91
N ASN A 104 4.21 4.99 14.96
CA ASN A 104 4.80 3.65 15.01
C ASN A 104 3.91 2.58 14.37
N ARG A 105 2.70 2.93 13.94
CA ARG A 105 1.70 2.00 13.40
C ARG A 105 1.18 2.44 12.03
N ILE A 106 2.07 2.97 11.20
CA ILE A 106 1.78 3.33 9.81
C ILE A 106 2.24 2.18 8.93
N THR A 107 1.33 1.56 8.20
CA THR A 107 1.60 0.43 7.30
C THR A 107 1.19 0.75 5.87
N LEU A 108 1.77 0.05 4.90
CA LEU A 108 1.54 0.29 3.49
C LEU A 108 1.30 -1.02 2.75
N THR A 109 0.31 -1.02 1.88
CA THR A 109 0.05 -2.13 0.96
C THR A 109 -0.38 -1.61 -0.39
N GLY A 110 -0.27 -2.42 -1.42
CA GLY A 110 -0.72 -2.07 -2.76
C GLY A 110 -0.63 -3.25 -3.71
N LEU A 111 -1.43 -3.19 -4.79
CA LEU A 111 -1.55 -4.26 -5.77
C LEU A 111 -1.05 -3.81 -7.15
N SER A 112 -0.37 -4.68 -7.89
CA SER A 112 0.12 -4.42 -9.25
C SER A 112 0.99 -3.14 -9.29
N MET A 113 0.59 -2.10 -10.01
CA MET A 113 1.23 -0.78 -9.97
C MET A 113 1.38 -0.26 -8.53
N GLY A 114 0.39 -0.49 -7.65
CA GLY A 114 0.46 -0.17 -6.22
C GLY A 114 1.45 -1.06 -5.46
N GLY A 115 1.66 -2.30 -5.90
CA GLY A 115 2.70 -3.17 -5.38
C GLY A 115 4.11 -2.62 -5.66
N TYR A 116 4.33 -2.09 -6.88
CA TYR A 116 5.56 -1.35 -7.22
C TYR A 116 5.70 -0.08 -6.36
N GLY A 117 4.62 0.68 -6.21
CA GLY A 117 4.59 1.86 -5.34
C GLY A 117 4.90 1.53 -3.88
N THR A 118 4.44 0.38 -3.39
CA THR A 118 4.72 -0.10 -2.03
C THR A 118 6.22 -0.35 -1.79
N TRP A 119 6.88 -1.05 -2.72
CA TRP A 119 8.32 -1.24 -2.67
C TRP A 119 9.08 0.10 -2.76
N GLU A 120 8.69 0.97 -3.72
CA GLU A 120 9.32 2.27 -3.94
C GLU A 120 9.25 3.16 -2.70
N MET A 121 8.07 3.28 -2.08
CA MET A 121 7.87 4.10 -0.88
C MET A 121 8.75 3.63 0.27
N ALA A 122 8.85 2.31 0.49
CA ALA A 122 9.69 1.77 1.56
C ALA A 122 11.19 1.98 1.31
N MET A 123 11.62 1.95 0.04
CA MET A 123 13.02 2.25 -0.34
C MET A 123 13.33 3.74 -0.27
N THR A 124 12.38 4.60 -0.63
CA THR A 124 12.54 6.06 -0.62
C THR A 124 12.52 6.63 0.78
N PHE A 125 11.69 6.05 1.68
CA PHE A 125 11.53 6.48 3.08
C PHE A 125 11.86 5.33 4.06
N PRO A 126 13.15 4.96 4.20
CA PRO A 126 13.56 3.85 5.06
C PRO A 126 13.09 4.01 6.51
N GLY A 127 12.50 2.95 7.08
CA GLY A 127 12.03 2.94 8.47
C GLY A 127 10.79 3.81 8.74
N TYR A 128 10.18 4.40 7.72
CA TYR A 128 8.94 5.17 7.91
C TYR A 128 7.75 4.26 8.21
N PHE A 129 7.62 3.15 7.51
CA PHE A 129 6.52 2.20 7.69
C PHE A 129 6.85 1.14 8.75
N ALA A 130 5.86 0.77 9.56
CA ALA A 130 5.95 -0.33 10.53
C ALA A 130 5.99 -1.69 9.84
N ALA A 131 5.32 -1.83 8.70
CA ALA A 131 5.35 -3.00 7.82
C ALA A 131 4.84 -2.63 6.43
N ILE A 132 5.19 -3.44 5.42
CA ILE A 132 4.67 -3.28 4.06
C ILE A 132 4.19 -4.62 3.49
N ALA A 133 3.10 -4.58 2.68
CA ALA A 133 2.54 -5.75 2.02
C ALA A 133 2.36 -5.49 0.51
N PRO A 134 3.41 -5.61 -0.32
CA PRO A 134 3.31 -5.49 -1.77
C PRO A 134 2.69 -6.74 -2.39
N VAL A 135 1.70 -6.57 -3.28
CA VAL A 135 1.01 -7.66 -3.98
C VAL A 135 1.23 -7.55 -5.48
N CYS A 136 1.63 -8.64 -6.14
CA CYS A 136 1.92 -8.77 -7.59
C CYS A 136 2.68 -7.56 -8.17
N GLY A 137 3.69 -7.09 -7.47
CA GLY A 137 4.54 -5.98 -7.87
C GLY A 137 6.01 -6.34 -7.87
N GLY A 138 6.84 -5.33 -8.01
CA GLY A 138 8.29 -5.45 -7.98
C GLY A 138 8.94 -4.08 -7.76
N GLY A 139 10.22 -3.97 -8.00
CA GLY A 139 10.95 -2.71 -7.83
C GLY A 139 12.38 -2.80 -8.33
N VAL A 140 13.17 -1.80 -7.94
CA VAL A 140 14.60 -1.73 -8.26
C VAL A 140 15.36 -2.59 -7.25
N SER A 141 15.59 -3.87 -7.60
CA SER A 141 16.04 -4.89 -6.67
C SER A 141 17.39 -4.60 -5.99
N TRP A 142 18.33 -3.90 -6.68
CA TRP A 142 19.61 -3.51 -6.06
C TRP A 142 19.47 -2.38 -5.02
N CYS A 143 18.33 -1.69 -4.98
CA CYS A 143 18.04 -0.66 -3.96
C CYS A 143 17.27 -1.22 -2.76
N VAL A 144 16.78 -2.45 -2.82
CA VAL A 144 15.85 -3.02 -1.81
C VAL A 144 16.46 -3.09 -0.40
N THR A 145 17.77 -3.15 -0.28
CA THR A 145 18.46 -3.14 1.01
C THR A 145 18.21 -1.87 1.84
N ARG A 146 17.77 -0.77 1.18
CA ARG A 146 17.38 0.49 1.84
C ARG A 146 16.17 0.32 2.78
N ILE A 147 15.33 -0.68 2.55
CA ILE A 147 14.17 -1.00 3.41
C ILE A 147 14.64 -1.40 4.83
N GLY A 148 15.84 -1.95 4.95
CA GLY A 148 16.43 -2.31 6.23
C GLY A 148 15.67 -3.43 6.94
N LYS A 149 15.22 -3.17 8.15
CA LYS A 149 14.51 -4.14 9.01
C LYS A 149 12.99 -4.02 8.97
N THR A 150 12.44 -3.11 8.18
CA THR A 150 10.98 -3.02 8.01
C THR A 150 10.41 -4.36 7.57
N PRO A 151 9.47 -4.96 8.30
CA PRO A 151 8.84 -6.22 7.94
C PRO A 151 8.13 -6.14 6.59
N VAL A 152 8.35 -7.16 5.75
CA VAL A 152 7.75 -7.28 4.42
C VAL A 152 7.00 -8.60 4.32
N TRP A 153 5.74 -8.56 3.90
CA TRP A 153 5.01 -9.75 3.48
C TRP A 153 4.51 -9.56 2.06
N ALA A 154 5.27 -10.09 1.11
CA ALA A 154 4.98 -10.01 -0.32
C ALA A 154 4.10 -11.18 -0.80
N PHE A 155 3.28 -10.91 -1.81
CA PHE A 155 2.36 -11.88 -2.40
C PHE A 155 2.45 -11.85 -3.91
N HIS A 156 2.34 -13.04 -4.56
CA HIS A 156 2.29 -13.14 -6.01
C HIS A 156 1.59 -14.44 -6.45
N GLY A 157 1.00 -14.45 -7.65
CA GLY A 157 0.52 -15.66 -8.28
C GLY A 157 1.60 -16.24 -9.22
N ASP A 158 1.82 -17.55 -9.21
CA ASP A 158 2.86 -18.17 -10.06
C ASP A 158 2.47 -18.24 -11.56
N ALA A 159 1.17 -18.10 -11.87
CA ALA A 159 0.64 -18.02 -13.23
C ALA A 159 0.43 -16.57 -13.73
N ASP A 160 1.00 -15.56 -13.06
CA ASP A 160 0.88 -14.16 -13.46
C ASP A 160 1.70 -13.88 -14.72
N THR A 161 1.00 -13.61 -15.83
CA THR A 161 1.57 -13.25 -17.14
C THR A 161 1.63 -11.75 -17.40
N THR A 162 0.98 -10.93 -16.55
CA THR A 162 0.97 -9.46 -16.64
C THR A 162 2.19 -8.87 -15.95
N VAL A 163 2.43 -9.30 -14.72
CA VAL A 163 3.64 -9.00 -13.94
C VAL A 163 4.25 -10.33 -13.53
N PRO A 164 5.33 -10.78 -14.19
CA PRO A 164 5.93 -12.07 -13.87
C PRO A 164 6.35 -12.17 -12.39
N PRO A 165 6.13 -13.33 -11.72
CA PRO A 165 6.40 -13.50 -10.29
C PRO A 165 7.86 -13.28 -9.91
N VAL A 166 8.78 -13.43 -10.87
CA VAL A 166 10.21 -13.12 -10.66
C VAL A 166 10.44 -11.71 -10.11
N ASN A 167 9.56 -10.74 -10.42
CA ASN A 167 9.66 -9.38 -9.89
C ASN A 167 9.57 -9.34 -8.36
N SER A 168 8.62 -10.05 -7.76
CA SER A 168 8.53 -10.16 -6.30
C SER A 168 9.61 -11.07 -5.71
N ILE A 169 9.93 -12.18 -6.39
CA ILE A 169 10.94 -13.14 -5.93
C ILE A 169 12.29 -12.45 -5.81
N GLU A 170 12.74 -11.74 -6.84
CA GLU A 170 14.04 -11.05 -6.83
C GLU A 170 14.15 -10.00 -5.70
N MET A 171 13.07 -9.23 -5.47
CA MET A 171 13.03 -8.27 -4.36
C MET A 171 13.17 -8.96 -3.01
N CYS A 172 12.42 -10.03 -2.80
CA CYS A 172 12.43 -10.79 -1.54
C CYS A 172 13.78 -11.48 -1.30
N ASP A 173 14.34 -12.14 -2.32
CA ASP A 173 15.62 -12.87 -2.22
C ASP A 173 16.77 -11.91 -1.86
N ARG A 174 16.85 -10.76 -2.55
CA ARG A 174 17.88 -9.75 -2.27
C ARG A 174 17.73 -9.15 -0.88
N LEU A 175 16.50 -8.84 -0.44
CA LEU A 175 16.28 -8.29 0.89
C LEU A 175 16.58 -9.34 1.98
N THR A 176 16.20 -10.60 1.75
CA THR A 176 16.54 -11.74 2.63
C THR A 176 18.04 -11.92 2.73
N GLY A 177 18.75 -11.92 1.59
CA GLY A 177 20.21 -12.03 1.54
C GLY A 177 20.94 -10.91 2.26
N ALA A 178 20.31 -9.73 2.40
CA ALA A 178 20.80 -8.61 3.20
C ALA A 178 20.37 -8.67 4.68
N GLY A 179 19.74 -9.76 5.11
CA GLY A 179 19.26 -9.95 6.48
C GLY A 179 17.99 -9.15 6.81
N GLY A 180 17.19 -8.79 5.81
CA GLY A 180 15.87 -8.17 6.00
C GLY A 180 14.84 -9.15 6.56
N ASN A 181 13.74 -8.62 7.09
CA ASN A 181 12.61 -9.41 7.60
C ASN A 181 11.56 -9.58 6.50
N VAL A 182 11.63 -10.70 5.76
CA VAL A 182 10.82 -10.92 4.56
C VAL A 182 10.05 -12.23 4.64
N ARG A 183 8.79 -12.17 4.24
CA ARG A 183 7.95 -13.33 3.94
C ARG A 183 7.41 -13.18 2.52
N LEU A 184 7.53 -14.21 1.69
CA LEU A 184 6.92 -14.29 0.36
C LEU A 184 5.87 -15.41 0.36
N THR A 185 4.67 -15.11 -0.11
CA THR A 185 3.61 -16.09 -0.37
C THR A 185 3.34 -16.15 -1.86
N ILE A 186 3.56 -17.31 -2.46
CA ILE A 186 3.22 -17.58 -3.86
C ILE A 186 1.93 -18.41 -3.89
N PHE A 187 0.93 -17.91 -4.62
CA PHE A 187 -0.34 -18.61 -4.83
C PHE A 187 -0.25 -19.46 -6.10
N HIS A 188 -0.36 -20.78 -5.93
CA HIS A 188 -0.24 -21.72 -7.04
C HIS A 188 -1.45 -21.67 -7.97
N GLY A 189 -1.20 -21.58 -9.30
CA GLY A 189 -2.23 -21.49 -10.34
C GLY A 189 -2.97 -20.15 -10.40
N VAL A 190 -2.57 -19.15 -9.59
CA VAL A 190 -3.18 -17.83 -9.57
C VAL A 190 -2.47 -16.90 -10.54
N GLY A 191 -3.25 -16.19 -11.36
CA GLY A 191 -2.78 -15.17 -12.30
C GLY A 191 -2.51 -13.81 -11.62
N HIS A 192 -2.71 -12.73 -12.39
CA HIS A 192 -2.40 -11.37 -11.91
C HIS A 192 -3.24 -10.91 -10.72
N ASN A 193 -4.46 -11.42 -10.57
CA ASN A 193 -5.39 -11.04 -9.50
C ASN A 193 -5.07 -11.68 -8.13
N SER A 194 -3.80 -11.88 -7.82
CA SER A 194 -3.34 -12.46 -6.54
C SER A 194 -3.67 -11.62 -5.30
N TRP A 195 -4.15 -10.38 -5.47
CA TRP A 195 -4.68 -9.56 -4.37
C TRP A 195 -5.96 -10.13 -3.75
N GLU A 196 -6.80 -10.86 -4.51
CA GLU A 196 -7.99 -11.49 -3.95
C GLU A 196 -7.60 -12.50 -2.88
N PRO A 197 -6.85 -13.59 -3.18
CA PRO A 197 -6.45 -14.53 -2.14
C PRO A 197 -5.54 -13.90 -1.08
N ALA A 198 -4.74 -12.86 -1.40
CA ALA A 198 -3.92 -12.18 -0.42
C ALA A 198 -4.77 -11.53 0.68
N TYR A 199 -5.77 -10.74 0.32
CA TYR A 199 -6.60 -10.02 1.30
C TYR A 199 -7.73 -10.87 1.88
N GLU A 200 -8.26 -11.86 1.15
CA GLU A 200 -9.41 -12.68 1.59
C GLU A 200 -8.97 -13.91 2.37
N HIS A 201 -7.90 -14.59 1.94
CA HIS A 201 -7.56 -15.93 2.46
C HIS A 201 -6.32 -15.92 3.37
N THR A 202 -5.67 -14.76 3.53
CA THR A 202 -4.56 -14.62 4.48
C THR A 202 -4.93 -13.69 5.64
N LYS A 203 -4.04 -13.62 6.62
CA LYS A 203 -4.19 -12.67 7.74
C LYS A 203 -3.43 -11.36 7.49
N VAL A 204 -3.19 -10.98 6.23
CA VAL A 204 -2.35 -9.81 5.92
C VAL A 204 -2.92 -8.51 6.48
N ILE A 205 -4.24 -8.31 6.43
CA ILE A 205 -4.87 -7.10 6.96
C ILE A 205 -4.67 -7.04 8.48
N GLN A 206 -4.90 -8.15 9.19
CA GLN A 206 -4.66 -8.23 10.63
C GLN A 206 -3.18 -8.01 10.96
N TRP A 207 -2.28 -8.63 10.19
CA TRP A 207 -0.83 -8.46 10.37
C TRP A 207 -0.39 -7.00 10.20
N LEU A 208 -0.93 -6.27 9.20
CA LEU A 208 -0.69 -4.84 9.03
C LEU A 208 -1.18 -4.04 10.23
N LEU A 209 -2.39 -4.35 10.75
CA LEU A 209 -2.95 -3.68 11.93
C LEU A 209 -2.13 -3.90 13.20
N GLU A 210 -1.54 -5.06 13.37
CA GLU A 210 -0.76 -5.45 14.55
C GLU A 210 0.70 -4.99 14.47
N SER A 211 1.18 -4.62 13.27
CA SER A 211 2.57 -4.22 13.05
C SER A 211 2.90 -2.88 13.73
N LYS A 212 4.05 -2.87 14.42
CA LYS A 212 4.56 -1.70 15.16
C LYS A 212 6.09 -1.64 15.04
N LYS A 213 6.62 -0.41 14.95
CA LYS A 213 8.08 -0.14 15.02
C LYS A 213 8.61 -0.29 16.42
#